data_6692335c889f7e5a10698a77d8f36f4f
#
_entry.id   6692335c889f7e5a10698a77d8f36f4f
#
_cell.length_a   1.000
_cell.length_b   1.000
_cell.length_c   1.000
_cell.angle_alpha   90.00
_cell.angle_beta   90.00
_cell.angle_gamma   90.00
#
_symmetry.space_group_name_H-M   'P 1'
#
loop_
_entity.id
_entity.type
_entity.pdbx_description
1 polymer ?
#
loop_
_entity_poly.entity_id
_entity_poly.type
_entity_poly.pdbx_seq_one_letter_code
_entity_poly.pdbx_strand_id
1 'polypeptide(L)'
;MKHAELFLEALDRRARLFAPSARATFEANRELCSWLLNPLARWAEATYGETAIDDAARGYAKYCFGVAQAQQIYERAGRYTPESMPEIMSGVYKDEDYAVPYMWAAILIYAFWPSMVNHIKMFRDEFLRQLPRNATVLELAAGHGVLSLLAAEERRDIQIEGVDISPPAVAIANRLLAVSGHGDRVKFAIQDALKTNEPASERQYQGIISAMLAEHLPDPKPLFMAITQRLSPEGLVFFSTAIESAQRDHVFEYNQESQPLRMAEAAGPRVSRLVSDASTVLAGSRFLPRATAMILRRR
;
A
#
# COMPACT_ATOMS: atom_id res chain seq x y z
N MET A 1 12.83 19.26 3.01
CA MET A 1 12.73 19.44 1.55
C MET A 1 13.83 18.68 0.80
N LYS A 2 15.10 18.73 1.25
CA LYS A 2 16.23 18.15 0.51
C LYS A 2 16.15 16.65 0.18
N HIS A 3 15.64 15.80 1.09
CA HIS A 3 15.67 14.34 0.89
C HIS A 3 14.67 13.84 -0.15
N ALA A 4 13.48 14.43 -0.24
CA ALA A 4 12.49 14.05 -1.26
C ALA A 4 12.99 14.30 -2.69
N GLU A 5 13.79 15.35 -2.90
CA GLU A 5 14.35 15.71 -4.20
C GLU A 5 15.37 14.69 -4.71
N LEU A 6 16.06 13.97 -3.80
CA LEU A 6 16.98 12.89 -4.17
C LEU A 6 16.29 11.78 -4.98
N PHE A 7 15.02 11.47 -4.66
CA PHE A 7 14.25 10.52 -5.47
C PHE A 7 14.00 11.02 -6.89
N LEU A 8 13.69 12.32 -7.07
CA LEU A 8 13.49 12.91 -8.40
C LEU A 8 14.78 12.89 -9.22
N GLU A 9 15.91 13.21 -8.61
CA GLU A 9 17.22 13.12 -9.25
C GLU A 9 17.57 11.67 -9.63
N ALA A 10 17.27 10.71 -8.74
CA ALA A 10 17.46 9.30 -9.02
C ALA A 10 16.57 8.80 -10.16
N LEU A 11 15.32 9.27 -10.25
CA LEU A 11 14.44 8.97 -11.38
C LEU A 11 15.01 9.51 -12.69
N ASP A 12 15.54 10.74 -12.71
CA ASP A 12 16.19 11.30 -13.89
C ASP A 12 17.39 10.45 -14.35
N ARG A 13 18.12 9.85 -13.41
CA ARG A 13 19.26 8.97 -13.73
C ARG A 13 18.83 7.55 -14.14
N ARG A 14 17.86 6.94 -13.44
CA ARG A 14 17.56 5.50 -13.47
C ARG A 14 16.22 5.15 -14.10
N ALA A 15 15.28 6.08 -14.20
CA ALA A 15 13.89 5.86 -14.65
C ALA A 15 13.42 6.96 -15.62
N ARG A 16 14.27 7.42 -16.52
CA ARG A 16 14.07 8.60 -17.39
C ARG A 16 12.72 8.65 -18.09
N LEU A 17 12.19 7.50 -18.51
CA LEU A 17 10.89 7.43 -19.19
C LEU A 17 9.74 7.90 -18.28
N PHE A 18 9.83 7.61 -16.99
CA PHE A 18 8.79 7.88 -15.99
C PHE A 18 9.03 9.19 -15.21
N ALA A 19 10.26 9.71 -15.23
CA ALA A 19 10.66 10.88 -14.48
C ALA A 19 9.80 12.15 -14.75
N PRO A 20 9.41 12.49 -15.99
CA PRO A 20 8.59 13.68 -16.24
C PRO A 20 7.22 13.62 -15.55
N SER A 21 6.52 12.48 -15.65
CA SER A 21 5.21 12.29 -14.99
C SER A 21 5.32 12.28 -13.47
N ALA A 22 6.34 11.58 -12.92
CA ALA A 22 6.61 11.54 -11.51
C ALA A 22 6.91 12.95 -10.96
N ARG A 23 7.72 13.73 -11.65
CA ARG A 23 8.05 15.12 -11.29
C ARG A 23 6.80 16.00 -11.32
N ALA A 24 5.98 15.91 -12.36
CA ALA A 24 4.73 16.68 -12.45
C ALA A 24 3.80 16.38 -11.28
N THR A 25 3.65 15.09 -10.93
CA THR A 25 2.84 14.65 -9.77
C THR A 25 3.40 15.20 -8.46
N PHE A 26 4.71 15.09 -8.27
CA PHE A 26 5.39 15.61 -7.08
C PHE A 26 5.21 17.13 -6.95
N GLU A 27 5.42 17.90 -8.02
CA GLU A 27 5.31 19.36 -7.99
C GLU A 27 3.88 19.82 -7.67
N ALA A 28 2.88 19.13 -8.25
CA ALA A 28 1.47 19.43 -7.95
C ALA A 28 1.07 19.12 -6.50
N ASN A 29 1.84 18.25 -5.80
CA ASN A 29 1.52 17.77 -4.45
C ASN A 29 2.74 17.82 -3.53
N ARG A 30 3.62 18.80 -3.69
CA ARG A 30 4.96 18.88 -3.08
C ARG A 30 4.96 18.66 -1.57
N GLU A 31 4.04 19.28 -0.84
CA GLU A 31 3.95 19.15 0.63
C GLU A 31 3.66 17.69 1.04
N LEU A 32 2.66 17.09 0.44
CA LEU A 32 2.23 15.72 0.73
C LEU A 32 3.30 14.69 0.31
N CYS A 33 3.85 14.83 -0.90
CA CYS A 33 4.90 13.94 -1.38
C CYS A 33 6.18 14.07 -0.53
N SER A 34 6.51 15.28 -0.08
CA SER A 34 7.65 15.49 0.84
C SER A 34 7.40 14.89 2.21
N TRP A 35 6.17 14.92 2.72
CA TRP A 35 5.78 14.25 3.96
C TRP A 35 6.07 12.75 3.91
N LEU A 36 5.79 12.10 2.77
CA LEU A 36 6.11 10.68 2.55
C LEU A 36 7.60 10.45 2.31
N LEU A 37 8.19 11.18 1.35
CA LEU A 37 9.51 10.86 0.81
C LEU A 37 10.67 11.27 1.72
N ASN A 38 10.53 12.32 2.54
CA ASN A 38 11.62 12.75 3.41
C ASN A 38 12.00 11.71 4.48
N PRO A 39 11.06 11.15 5.27
CA PRO A 39 11.41 10.09 6.21
C PRO A 39 11.86 8.82 5.47
N LEU A 40 11.20 8.48 4.35
CA LEU A 40 11.55 7.30 3.56
C LEU A 40 13.00 7.35 3.07
N ALA A 41 13.49 8.49 2.56
CA ALA A 41 14.87 8.63 2.13
C ALA A 41 15.85 8.41 3.28
N ARG A 42 15.60 9.02 4.45
CA ARG A 42 16.46 8.82 5.64
C ARG A 42 16.52 7.35 6.06
N TRP A 43 15.37 6.68 6.10
CA TRP A 43 15.32 5.25 6.46
C TRP A 43 16.00 4.37 5.43
N ALA A 44 15.79 4.66 4.14
CA ALA A 44 16.41 3.92 3.05
C ALA A 44 17.94 4.00 3.11
N GLU A 45 18.49 5.21 3.18
CA GLU A 45 19.94 5.43 3.25
C GLU A 45 20.55 4.81 4.51
N ALA A 46 19.89 4.95 5.67
CA ALA A 46 20.36 4.36 6.93
C ALA A 46 20.33 2.82 6.91
N THR A 47 19.42 2.21 6.14
CA THR A 47 19.25 0.75 6.08
C THR A 47 20.11 0.10 4.99
N TYR A 48 20.20 0.72 3.80
CA TYR A 48 20.75 0.10 2.59
C TYR A 48 21.94 0.89 2.01
N GLY A 49 22.35 2.01 2.65
CA GLY A 49 23.49 2.82 2.24
C GLY A 49 23.20 3.80 1.11
N GLU A 50 24.25 4.40 0.58
CA GLU A 50 24.20 5.52 -0.38
C GLU A 50 23.50 5.20 -1.71
N THR A 51 23.44 3.92 -2.11
CA THR A 51 22.81 3.50 -3.37
C THR A 51 21.29 3.29 -3.23
N ALA A 52 20.76 3.29 -2.02
CA ALA A 52 19.37 2.92 -1.72
C ALA A 52 18.32 3.66 -2.57
N ILE A 53 18.50 4.97 -2.76
CA ILE A 53 17.57 5.80 -3.54
C ILE A 53 17.68 5.51 -5.04
N ASP A 54 18.89 5.28 -5.56
CA ASP A 54 19.10 4.86 -6.94
C ASP A 54 18.52 3.44 -7.20
N ASP A 55 18.65 2.54 -6.23
CA ASP A 55 18.07 1.19 -6.29
C ASP A 55 16.54 1.25 -6.25
N ALA A 56 15.97 2.11 -5.41
CA ALA A 56 14.54 2.37 -5.37
C ALA A 56 14.02 2.91 -6.72
N ALA A 57 14.74 3.82 -7.36
CA ALA A 57 14.37 4.36 -8.67
C ALA A 57 14.44 3.27 -9.77
N ARG A 58 15.44 2.35 -9.72
CA ARG A 58 15.49 1.19 -10.62
C ARG A 58 14.31 0.23 -10.40
N GLY A 59 13.98 -0.04 -9.13
CA GLY A 59 12.82 -0.85 -8.76
C GLY A 59 11.52 -0.24 -9.27
N TYR A 60 11.34 1.07 -9.09
CA TYR A 60 10.20 1.80 -9.60
C TYR A 60 10.06 1.68 -11.14
N ALA A 61 11.15 1.85 -11.89
CA ALA A 61 11.12 1.69 -13.35
C ALA A 61 10.71 0.26 -13.75
N LYS A 62 11.33 -0.77 -13.12
CA LYS A 62 10.98 -2.17 -13.36
C LYS A 62 9.51 -2.46 -13.10
N TYR A 63 8.98 -1.93 -11.99
CA TYR A 63 7.57 -2.05 -11.63
C TYR A 63 6.65 -1.41 -12.66
N CYS A 64 6.92 -0.15 -13.05
CA CYS A 64 6.11 0.56 -14.04
C CYS A 64 6.05 -0.19 -15.39
N PHE A 65 7.17 -0.77 -15.84
CA PHE A 65 7.19 -1.63 -17.04
C PHE A 65 6.36 -2.91 -16.84
N GLY A 66 6.47 -3.56 -15.68
CA GLY A 66 5.69 -4.75 -15.35
C GLY A 66 4.19 -4.49 -15.36
N VAL A 67 3.75 -3.39 -14.74
CA VAL A 67 2.34 -2.96 -14.75
C VAL A 67 1.86 -2.68 -16.18
N ALA A 68 2.65 -1.95 -16.98
CA ALA A 68 2.28 -1.66 -18.37
C ALA A 68 2.15 -2.95 -19.19
N GLN A 69 3.04 -3.93 -19.00
CA GLN A 69 2.98 -5.23 -19.67
C GLN A 69 1.75 -6.03 -19.23
N ALA A 70 1.49 -6.12 -17.94
CA ALA A 70 0.32 -6.83 -17.41
C ALA A 70 -0.99 -6.22 -17.93
N GLN A 71 -1.06 -4.88 -17.99
CA GLN A 71 -2.22 -4.18 -18.54
C GLN A 71 -2.42 -4.47 -20.04
N GLN A 72 -1.35 -4.56 -20.84
CA GLN A 72 -1.45 -4.95 -22.25
C GLN A 72 -1.97 -6.38 -22.43
N ILE A 73 -1.56 -7.31 -21.56
CA ILE A 73 -2.06 -8.69 -21.56
C ILE A 73 -3.55 -8.69 -21.22
N TYR A 74 -3.95 -7.93 -20.21
CA TYR A 74 -5.35 -7.78 -19.79
C TYR A 74 -6.23 -7.21 -20.92
N GLU A 75 -5.78 -6.15 -21.60
CA GLU A 75 -6.47 -5.56 -22.76
C GLU A 75 -6.75 -6.60 -23.86
N ARG A 76 -5.81 -7.52 -24.11
CA ARG A 76 -5.95 -8.57 -25.12
C ARG A 76 -6.83 -9.72 -24.65
N ALA A 77 -6.62 -10.18 -23.40
CA ALA A 77 -7.30 -11.35 -22.84
C ALA A 77 -8.75 -11.06 -22.41
N GLY A 78 -9.05 -9.81 -22.05
CA GLY A 78 -10.35 -9.38 -21.53
C GLY A 78 -10.61 -9.84 -20.09
N ARG A 79 -9.61 -10.37 -19.41
CA ARG A 79 -9.66 -10.84 -18.01
C ARG A 79 -8.25 -10.84 -17.42
N TYR A 80 -8.14 -10.84 -16.10
CA TYR A 80 -6.87 -11.06 -15.43
C TYR A 80 -6.31 -12.44 -15.76
N THR A 81 -4.99 -12.50 -15.92
CA THR A 81 -4.24 -13.73 -16.15
C THR A 81 -3.11 -13.82 -15.11
N PRO A 82 -3.45 -13.95 -13.81
CA PRO A 82 -2.45 -14.02 -12.75
C PRO A 82 -1.64 -15.31 -12.86
N GLU A 83 -0.47 -15.31 -12.25
CA GLU A 83 0.26 -16.55 -11.98
C GLU A 83 -0.53 -17.42 -11.00
N SER A 84 -0.22 -18.71 -10.94
CA SER A 84 -0.84 -19.58 -9.93
C SER A 84 -0.41 -19.18 -8.51
N MET A 85 -1.26 -19.42 -7.52
CA MET A 85 -0.93 -19.10 -6.12
C MET A 85 0.42 -19.70 -5.65
N PRO A 86 0.81 -20.95 -5.99
CA PRO A 86 2.14 -21.45 -5.67
C PRO A 86 3.27 -20.64 -6.31
N GLU A 87 3.13 -20.20 -7.58
CA GLU A 87 4.12 -19.38 -8.27
C GLU A 87 4.21 -17.97 -7.65
N ILE A 88 3.08 -17.34 -7.34
CA ILE A 88 3.03 -16.06 -6.62
C ILE A 88 3.71 -16.19 -5.25
N MET A 89 3.36 -17.23 -4.49
CA MET A 89 3.96 -17.46 -3.17
C MET A 89 5.48 -17.66 -3.22
N SER A 90 6.01 -18.36 -4.23
CA SER A 90 7.44 -18.61 -4.35
C SER A 90 8.20 -17.46 -5.01
N GLY A 91 7.64 -16.87 -6.07
CA GLY A 91 8.33 -15.90 -6.93
C GLY A 91 8.04 -14.43 -6.61
N VAL A 92 7.05 -14.15 -5.75
CA VAL A 92 6.73 -12.78 -5.33
C VAL A 92 6.97 -12.62 -3.83
N TYR A 93 6.33 -13.46 -3.00
CA TYR A 93 6.33 -13.25 -1.55
C TYR A 93 7.50 -13.89 -0.80
N LYS A 94 8.24 -14.83 -1.42
CA LYS A 94 9.40 -15.50 -0.82
C LYS A 94 10.72 -15.21 -1.53
N ASP A 95 10.70 -14.55 -2.68
CA ASP A 95 11.89 -14.19 -3.44
C ASP A 95 12.43 -12.83 -2.95
N GLU A 96 13.58 -12.84 -2.27
CA GLU A 96 14.21 -11.62 -1.76
C GLU A 96 14.70 -10.70 -2.88
N ASP A 97 15.18 -11.22 -3.99
CA ASP A 97 15.66 -10.43 -5.13
C ASP A 97 14.53 -9.70 -5.85
N TYR A 98 13.32 -10.24 -5.77
CA TYR A 98 12.10 -9.59 -6.26
C TYR A 98 11.51 -8.64 -5.22
N ALA A 99 11.47 -9.06 -3.95
CA ALA A 99 10.77 -8.35 -2.88
C ALA A 99 11.31 -6.92 -2.67
N VAL A 100 12.63 -6.72 -2.64
CA VAL A 100 13.20 -5.40 -2.36
C VAL A 100 12.84 -4.36 -3.43
N PRO A 101 13.08 -4.60 -4.74
CA PRO A 101 12.66 -3.64 -5.78
C PRO A 101 11.14 -3.41 -5.83
N TYR A 102 10.35 -4.47 -5.64
CA TYR A 102 8.88 -4.38 -5.61
C TYR A 102 8.39 -3.51 -4.45
N MET A 103 8.94 -3.73 -3.24
CA MET A 103 8.58 -2.97 -2.05
C MET A 103 8.86 -1.48 -2.19
N TRP A 104 10.00 -1.09 -2.77
CA TRP A 104 10.30 0.31 -3.06
C TRP A 104 9.29 0.91 -4.03
N ALA A 105 8.96 0.20 -5.09
CA ALA A 105 7.97 0.67 -6.06
C ALA A 105 6.60 0.85 -5.43
N ALA A 106 6.15 -0.12 -4.62
CA ALA A 106 4.84 -0.11 -3.97
C ALA A 106 4.61 1.13 -3.09
N ILE A 107 5.65 1.72 -2.52
CA ILE A 107 5.51 2.97 -1.76
C ILE A 107 5.71 4.21 -2.63
N LEU A 108 6.61 4.18 -3.62
CA LEU A 108 6.89 5.32 -4.48
C LEU A 108 5.72 5.71 -5.38
N ILE A 109 4.84 4.77 -5.74
CA ILE A 109 3.62 5.09 -6.52
C ILE A 109 2.72 6.10 -5.80
N TYR A 110 2.68 6.11 -4.47
CA TYR A 110 1.89 7.08 -3.69
C TYR A 110 2.39 8.53 -3.82
N ALA A 111 3.64 8.72 -4.25
CA ALA A 111 4.20 10.05 -4.49
C ALA A 111 4.28 10.42 -5.98
N PHE A 112 4.30 9.42 -6.88
CA PHE A 112 4.64 9.64 -8.29
C PHE A 112 3.53 9.28 -9.27
N TRP A 113 2.48 8.57 -8.85
CA TRP A 113 1.33 8.31 -9.69
C TRP A 113 0.14 9.21 -9.30
N PRO A 114 -0.42 9.99 -10.26
CA PRO A 114 -1.56 10.86 -9.98
C PRO A 114 -2.73 10.12 -9.34
N SER A 115 -2.98 8.87 -9.79
CA SER A 115 -4.06 8.01 -9.27
C SER A 115 -3.85 7.53 -7.83
N MET A 116 -2.64 7.67 -7.26
CA MET A 116 -2.31 7.19 -5.92
C MET A 116 -2.13 8.31 -4.89
N VAL A 117 -1.93 9.55 -5.34
CA VAL A 117 -1.67 10.68 -4.43
C VAL A 117 -2.86 10.95 -3.51
N ASN A 118 -4.09 10.84 -4.01
CA ASN A 118 -5.28 11.03 -3.18
C ASN A 118 -5.47 9.93 -2.13
N HIS A 119 -4.92 8.73 -2.36
CA HIS A 119 -4.90 7.66 -1.36
C HIS A 119 -4.04 8.04 -0.16
N ILE A 120 -2.80 8.48 -0.39
CA ILE A 120 -1.92 8.87 0.71
C ILE A 120 -2.40 10.15 1.40
N LYS A 121 -3.10 11.05 0.66
CA LYS A 121 -3.78 12.20 1.24
C LYS A 121 -4.89 11.77 2.18
N MET A 122 -5.76 10.85 1.74
CA MET A 122 -6.84 10.29 2.57
C MET A 122 -6.28 9.55 3.80
N PHE A 123 -5.20 8.78 3.63
CA PHE A 123 -4.51 8.10 4.73
C PHE A 123 -4.04 9.09 5.79
N ARG A 124 -3.33 10.17 5.40
CA ARG A 124 -2.82 11.17 6.34
C ARG A 124 -3.95 12.01 6.96
N ASP A 125 -4.80 12.60 6.13
CA ASP A 125 -5.72 13.67 6.54
C ASP A 125 -7.04 13.14 7.10
N GLU A 126 -7.55 12.01 6.57
CA GLU A 126 -8.88 11.48 6.91
C GLU A 126 -8.82 10.20 7.78
N PHE A 127 -7.69 9.47 7.77
CA PHE A 127 -7.51 8.35 8.66
C PHE A 127 -6.65 8.72 9.87
N LEU A 128 -5.36 9.05 9.70
CA LEU A 128 -4.44 9.26 10.82
C LEU A 128 -4.88 10.40 11.76
N ARG A 129 -5.32 11.53 11.18
CA ARG A 129 -5.73 12.70 11.98
C ARG A 129 -7.06 12.52 12.70
N GLN A 130 -7.89 11.58 12.27
CA GLN A 130 -9.18 11.27 12.92
C GLN A 130 -9.09 10.14 13.95
N LEU A 131 -7.96 9.42 14.04
CA LEU A 131 -7.76 8.45 15.10
C LEU A 131 -7.81 9.10 16.50
N PRO A 132 -8.43 8.46 17.49
CA PRO A 132 -8.43 8.96 18.86
C PRO A 132 -7.00 9.04 19.41
N ARG A 133 -6.82 9.74 20.52
CA ARG A 133 -5.54 9.76 21.24
C ARG A 133 -5.23 8.36 21.77
N ASN A 134 -3.92 8.01 21.74
CA ASN A 134 -3.42 6.71 22.19
C ASN A 134 -4.06 5.50 21.48
N ALA A 135 -4.48 5.69 20.21
CA ALA A 135 -5.08 4.62 19.44
C ALA A 135 -4.12 3.43 19.24
N THR A 136 -4.67 2.24 19.23
CA THR A 136 -3.99 1.05 18.72
C THR A 136 -4.40 0.83 17.26
N VAL A 137 -3.43 0.59 16.40
CA VAL A 137 -3.61 0.43 14.95
C VAL A 137 -3.08 -0.93 14.51
N LEU A 138 -3.82 -1.61 13.62
CA LEU A 138 -3.40 -2.84 12.97
C LEU A 138 -3.22 -2.59 11.48
N GLU A 139 -2.07 -2.94 10.91
CA GLU A 139 -1.86 -3.00 9.47
C GLU A 139 -1.90 -4.45 8.99
N LEU A 140 -2.82 -4.76 8.08
CA LEU A 140 -3.02 -6.06 7.46
C LEU A 140 -2.25 -6.13 6.15
N ALA A 141 -1.37 -7.11 6.00
CA ALA A 141 -0.41 -7.24 4.91
C ALA A 141 0.48 -5.99 4.81
N ALA A 142 1.23 -5.73 5.89
CA ALA A 142 2.03 -4.50 6.04
C ALA A 142 3.17 -4.36 4.99
N GLY A 143 3.55 -5.45 4.33
CA GLY A 143 4.61 -5.44 3.34
C GLY A 143 5.93 -4.91 3.93
N HIS A 144 6.42 -3.81 3.37
CA HIS A 144 7.59 -3.09 3.87
C HIS A 144 7.34 -2.26 5.15
N GLY A 145 6.12 -2.21 5.68
CA GLY A 145 5.76 -1.50 6.90
C GLY A 145 5.79 0.04 6.83
N VAL A 146 5.98 0.64 5.65
CA VAL A 146 6.20 2.10 5.55
C VAL A 146 4.95 2.89 5.92
N LEU A 147 3.73 2.41 5.66
CA LEU A 147 2.52 3.11 6.11
C LEU A 147 2.44 3.16 7.64
N SER A 148 2.76 2.06 8.33
CA SER A 148 2.88 2.02 9.79
C SER A 148 3.96 2.98 10.30
N LEU A 149 5.13 3.02 9.66
CA LEU A 149 6.21 3.93 10.07
C LEU A 149 5.85 5.40 9.83
N LEU A 150 5.18 5.73 8.71
CA LEU A 150 4.66 7.08 8.46
C LEU A 150 3.56 7.47 9.46
N ALA A 151 2.71 6.52 9.84
CA ALA A 151 1.71 6.74 10.87
C ALA A 151 2.34 7.05 12.22
N ALA A 152 3.40 6.32 12.59
CA ALA A 152 4.15 6.55 13.83
C ALA A 152 4.95 7.86 13.82
N GLU A 153 5.45 8.31 12.65
CA GLU A 153 6.11 9.60 12.46
C GLU A 153 5.12 10.76 12.62
N GLU A 154 3.92 10.66 12.04
CA GLU A 154 2.85 11.67 12.14
C GLU A 154 2.21 11.71 13.53
N ARG A 155 2.00 10.55 14.16
CA ARG A 155 1.27 10.39 15.42
C ARG A 155 2.14 9.69 16.47
N ARG A 156 2.74 10.49 17.35
CA ARG A 156 3.63 9.99 18.41
C ARG A 156 2.92 9.27 19.55
N ASP A 157 1.61 9.38 19.61
CA ASP A 157 0.75 8.85 20.66
C ASP A 157 0.12 7.49 20.33
N ILE A 158 0.31 6.93 19.14
CA ILE A 158 -0.33 5.68 18.74
C ILE A 158 0.62 4.47 18.84
N GLN A 159 0.04 3.28 19.03
CA GLN A 159 0.71 2.00 18.99
C GLN A 159 0.31 1.25 17.72
N ILE A 160 1.23 0.60 17.03
CA ILE A 160 0.95 -0.02 15.73
C ILE A 160 1.47 -1.45 15.71
N GLU A 161 0.65 -2.35 15.18
CA GLU A 161 1.01 -3.72 14.85
C GLU A 161 0.81 -3.94 13.36
N GLY A 162 1.85 -4.35 12.66
CA GLY A 162 1.78 -4.77 11.27
C GLY A 162 1.98 -6.27 11.15
N VAL A 163 1.16 -6.93 10.35
CA VAL A 163 1.29 -8.35 10.05
C VAL A 163 1.41 -8.57 8.56
N ASP A 164 2.25 -9.53 8.16
CA ASP A 164 2.37 -9.96 6.76
C ASP A 164 2.69 -11.45 6.69
N ILE A 165 2.23 -12.13 5.65
CA ILE A 165 2.50 -13.54 5.42
C ILE A 165 3.90 -13.79 4.85
N SER A 166 4.54 -12.77 4.28
CA SER A 166 5.83 -12.81 3.60
C SER A 166 6.99 -12.59 4.59
N PRO A 167 7.84 -13.60 4.87
CA PRO A 167 9.01 -13.41 5.71
C PRO A 167 10.00 -12.35 5.18
N PRO A 168 10.30 -12.27 3.85
CA PRO A 168 11.12 -11.19 3.30
C PRO A 168 10.53 -9.79 3.54
N ALA A 169 9.21 -9.63 3.38
CA ALA A 169 8.54 -8.36 3.62
C ALA A 169 8.68 -7.91 5.08
N VAL A 170 8.40 -8.81 6.03
CA VAL A 170 8.57 -8.55 7.46
C VAL A 170 10.03 -8.27 7.82
N ALA A 171 10.99 -8.94 7.19
CA ALA A 171 12.41 -8.65 7.38
C ALA A 171 12.78 -7.23 6.91
N ILE A 172 12.25 -6.79 5.77
CA ILE A 172 12.42 -5.41 5.27
C ILE A 172 11.79 -4.41 6.25
N ALA A 173 10.54 -4.65 6.68
CA ALA A 173 9.83 -3.81 7.63
C ALA A 173 10.63 -3.64 8.94
N ASN A 174 11.16 -4.72 9.48
CA ASN A 174 11.97 -4.69 10.71
C ASN A 174 13.34 -4.00 10.51
N ARG A 175 13.97 -4.09 9.33
CA ARG A 175 15.18 -3.32 9.03
C ARG A 175 14.91 -1.81 9.01
N LEU A 176 13.81 -1.39 8.37
CA LEU A 176 13.38 0.02 8.35
C LEU A 176 12.97 0.49 9.77
N LEU A 177 12.27 -0.35 10.53
CA LEU A 177 11.89 -0.05 11.91
C LEU A 177 13.11 0.21 12.79
N ALA A 178 14.17 -0.58 12.65
CA ALA A 178 15.40 -0.46 13.45
C ALA A 178 16.07 0.92 13.32
N VAL A 179 15.92 1.59 12.18
CA VAL A 179 16.51 2.92 11.92
C VAL A 179 15.50 4.07 12.03
N SER A 180 14.20 3.76 12.15
CA SER A 180 13.14 4.76 12.14
C SER A 180 13.00 5.53 13.45
N GLY A 181 13.46 4.96 14.55
CA GLY A 181 13.25 5.52 15.90
C GLY A 181 11.88 5.23 16.51
N HIS A 182 11.10 4.30 15.92
CA HIS A 182 9.72 4.00 16.34
C HIS A 182 9.54 2.61 16.98
N GLY A 183 10.65 1.91 17.31
CA GLY A 183 10.62 0.54 17.83
C GLY A 183 9.94 0.36 19.19
N ASP A 184 9.69 1.43 19.93
CA ASP A 184 8.90 1.46 21.16
C ASP A 184 7.38 1.36 20.92
N ARG A 185 6.92 1.70 19.72
CA ARG A 185 5.49 1.85 19.37
C ARG A 185 5.03 1.03 18.17
N VAL A 186 5.95 0.54 17.35
CA VAL A 186 5.64 -0.24 16.15
C VAL A 186 6.23 -1.65 16.28
N LYS A 187 5.47 -2.65 15.84
CA LYS A 187 5.92 -4.05 15.78
C LYS A 187 5.46 -4.69 14.49
N PHE A 188 6.32 -5.52 13.87
CA PHE A 188 5.96 -6.31 12.71
C PHE A 188 6.13 -7.81 13.01
N ALA A 189 5.15 -8.63 12.55
CA ALA A 189 5.16 -10.07 12.75
C ALA A 189 4.75 -10.82 11.47
N ILE A 190 5.30 -12.04 11.30
CA ILE A 190 4.87 -12.96 10.26
C ILE A 190 3.56 -13.59 10.71
N GLN A 191 2.46 -13.21 10.05
CA GLN A 191 1.12 -13.72 10.35
C GLN A 191 0.22 -13.56 9.13
N ASP A 192 -0.69 -14.54 8.95
CA ASP A 192 -1.76 -14.44 7.95
C ASP A 192 -2.79 -13.39 8.41
N ALA A 193 -2.99 -12.35 7.59
CA ALA A 193 -3.91 -11.25 7.87
C ALA A 193 -5.37 -11.71 8.07
N LEU A 194 -5.74 -12.85 7.47
CA LEU A 194 -7.09 -13.42 7.57
C LEU A 194 -7.28 -14.30 8.80
N LYS A 195 -6.20 -14.75 9.45
CA LYS A 195 -6.25 -15.62 10.64
C LYS A 195 -6.05 -14.80 11.91
N THR A 196 -6.90 -15.04 12.87
CA THR A 196 -6.71 -14.56 14.24
C THR A 196 -6.18 -15.70 15.09
N ASN A 197 -5.05 -15.50 15.75
CA ASN A 197 -4.56 -16.44 16.76
C ASN A 197 -5.28 -16.27 18.12
N GLU A 198 -6.12 -15.23 18.24
CA GLU A 198 -6.87 -14.89 19.46
C GLU A 198 -8.37 -14.82 19.14
N PRO A 199 -9.25 -15.13 20.09
CA PRO A 199 -10.68 -14.91 19.93
C PRO A 199 -10.95 -13.45 19.54
N ALA A 200 -11.81 -13.23 18.56
CA ALA A 200 -12.15 -11.89 18.03
C ALA A 200 -12.66 -10.90 19.09
N SER A 201 -12.98 -11.38 20.29
CA SER A 201 -13.44 -10.60 21.44
C SER A 201 -12.33 -9.98 22.28
N GLU A 202 -11.07 -10.41 22.12
CA GLU A 202 -10.01 -10.04 23.07
C GLU A 202 -9.19 -8.84 22.65
N ARG A 203 -9.05 -8.56 21.34
CA ARG A 203 -8.29 -7.40 20.89
C ARG A 203 -8.98 -6.65 19.76
N GLN A 204 -9.37 -5.42 20.06
CA GLN A 204 -9.96 -4.49 19.11
C GLN A 204 -9.03 -3.29 18.87
N TYR A 205 -9.01 -2.81 17.62
CA TYR A 205 -8.17 -1.71 17.17
C TYR A 205 -9.03 -0.49 16.84
N GLN A 206 -8.57 0.70 17.23
CA GLN A 206 -9.20 1.97 16.84
C GLN A 206 -8.87 2.36 15.41
N GLY A 207 -7.78 1.83 14.85
CA GLY A 207 -7.42 1.99 13.46
C GLY A 207 -7.07 0.66 12.80
N ILE A 208 -7.54 0.44 11.56
CA ILE A 208 -7.08 -0.69 10.73
C ILE A 208 -6.64 -0.14 9.38
N ILE A 209 -5.47 -0.60 8.91
CA ILE A 209 -4.94 -0.31 7.59
C ILE A 209 -5.01 -1.61 6.77
N SER A 210 -5.62 -1.55 5.59
CA SER A 210 -5.63 -2.62 4.60
C SER A 210 -5.45 -1.98 3.22
N ALA A 211 -4.19 -1.81 2.83
CA ALA A 211 -3.82 -1.09 1.63
C ALA A 211 -3.35 -2.05 0.55
N MET A 212 -4.04 -2.06 -0.61
CA MET A 212 -3.68 -2.85 -1.79
C MET A 212 -3.48 -4.34 -1.44
N LEU A 213 -4.45 -4.93 -0.73
CA LEU A 213 -4.42 -6.35 -0.31
C LEU A 213 -5.54 -7.16 -0.98
N ALA A 214 -6.73 -6.58 -1.11
CA ALA A 214 -7.94 -7.34 -1.47
C ALA A 214 -7.84 -7.97 -2.87
N GLU A 215 -7.18 -7.32 -3.80
CA GLU A 215 -6.93 -7.80 -5.17
C GLU A 215 -5.99 -9.02 -5.25
N HIS A 216 -5.19 -9.25 -4.21
CA HIS A 216 -4.28 -10.39 -4.12
C HIS A 216 -4.94 -11.64 -3.51
N LEU A 217 -6.17 -11.54 -3.05
CA LEU A 217 -6.90 -12.64 -2.42
C LEU A 217 -7.82 -13.35 -3.41
N PRO A 218 -7.84 -14.69 -3.47
CA PRO A 218 -8.79 -15.40 -4.32
C PRO A 218 -10.27 -15.10 -3.99
N ASP A 219 -10.57 -14.85 -2.71
CA ASP A 219 -11.84 -14.33 -2.22
C ASP A 219 -11.57 -13.22 -1.18
N PRO A 220 -11.92 -11.97 -1.45
CA PRO A 220 -11.72 -10.87 -0.50
C PRO A 220 -12.72 -10.82 0.67
N LYS A 221 -13.82 -11.55 0.64
CA LYS A 221 -14.85 -11.49 1.69
C LYS A 221 -14.32 -11.80 3.09
N PRO A 222 -13.44 -12.83 3.29
CA PRO A 222 -12.84 -13.09 4.59
C PRO A 222 -12.04 -11.91 5.15
N LEU A 223 -11.42 -11.08 4.29
CA LEU A 223 -10.71 -9.89 4.71
C LEU A 223 -11.65 -8.87 5.37
N PHE A 224 -12.80 -8.58 4.74
CA PHE A 224 -13.76 -7.65 5.34
C PHE A 224 -14.36 -8.18 6.65
N MET A 225 -14.55 -9.49 6.77
CA MET A 225 -14.95 -10.12 8.04
C MET A 225 -13.86 -9.97 9.11
N ALA A 226 -12.60 -10.23 8.76
CA ALA A 226 -11.47 -10.08 9.66
C ALA A 226 -11.28 -8.62 10.14
N ILE A 227 -11.50 -7.65 9.25
CA ILE A 227 -11.52 -6.21 9.58
C ILE A 227 -12.63 -5.93 10.59
N THR A 228 -13.87 -6.35 10.31
CA THR A 228 -15.03 -6.08 11.14
C THR A 228 -14.89 -6.66 12.56
N GLN A 229 -14.37 -7.85 12.66
CA GLN A 229 -14.15 -8.53 13.94
C GLN A 229 -13.13 -7.82 14.84
N ARG A 230 -12.13 -7.20 14.23
CA ARG A 230 -11.03 -6.53 14.94
C ARG A 230 -11.24 -5.03 15.13
N LEU A 231 -12.20 -4.44 14.46
CA LEU A 231 -12.47 -3.00 14.52
C LEU A 231 -13.26 -2.66 15.80
N SER A 232 -12.76 -1.72 16.59
CA SER A 232 -13.49 -1.21 17.76
C SER A 232 -14.78 -0.47 17.34
N PRO A 233 -15.75 -0.25 18.26
CA PRO A 233 -17.02 0.40 17.94
C PRO A 233 -16.87 1.75 17.25
N GLU A 234 -15.93 2.58 17.69
CA GLU A 234 -15.62 3.92 17.12
C GLU A 234 -14.43 3.87 16.14
N GLY A 235 -14.02 2.67 15.70
CA GLY A 235 -12.83 2.49 14.91
C GLY A 235 -12.98 2.97 13.47
N LEU A 236 -11.81 3.27 12.87
CA LEU A 236 -11.66 3.68 11.48
C LEU A 236 -10.86 2.64 10.72
N VAL A 237 -11.20 2.46 9.45
CA VAL A 237 -10.39 1.63 8.53
C VAL A 237 -9.96 2.50 7.35
N PHE A 238 -8.68 2.50 7.05
CA PHE A 238 -8.16 2.87 5.74
C PHE A 238 -8.07 1.61 4.89
N PHE A 239 -8.87 1.55 3.84
CA PHE A 239 -8.90 0.45 2.89
C PHE A 239 -8.59 0.96 1.50
N SER A 240 -7.76 0.25 0.73
CA SER A 240 -7.58 0.53 -0.69
C SER A 240 -7.37 -0.74 -1.51
N THR A 241 -7.74 -0.68 -2.78
CA THR A 241 -7.61 -1.79 -3.74
C THR A 241 -7.57 -1.29 -5.17
N ALA A 242 -7.10 -2.16 -6.09
CA ALA A 242 -7.04 -1.91 -7.52
C ALA A 242 -8.36 -2.28 -8.21
N ILE A 243 -8.76 -1.50 -9.22
CA ILE A 243 -9.93 -1.73 -10.09
C ILE A 243 -9.46 -1.77 -11.54
N GLU A 244 -9.79 -2.80 -12.29
CA GLU A 244 -9.39 -3.00 -13.70
C GLU A 244 -7.87 -2.81 -13.94
N SER A 245 -7.06 -3.08 -12.93
CA SER A 245 -5.62 -2.88 -12.94
C SER A 245 -4.92 -4.23 -12.76
N ALA A 246 -4.53 -4.84 -13.85
CA ALA A 246 -3.92 -6.16 -13.85
C ALA A 246 -2.46 -6.11 -13.42
N GLN A 247 -2.06 -7.08 -12.60
CA GLN A 247 -0.67 -7.40 -12.29
C GLN A 247 -0.51 -8.93 -12.21
N ARG A 248 0.74 -9.41 -12.14
CA ARG A 248 1.02 -10.85 -12.11
C ARG A 248 0.45 -11.57 -10.88
N ASP A 249 0.26 -10.84 -9.80
CA ASP A 249 -0.22 -11.29 -8.49
C ASP A 249 -1.61 -10.74 -8.11
N HIS A 250 -2.29 -10.03 -9.02
CA HIS A 250 -3.68 -9.66 -8.85
C HIS A 250 -4.58 -10.82 -9.28
N VAL A 251 -5.16 -11.53 -8.33
CA VAL A 251 -5.97 -12.73 -8.57
C VAL A 251 -7.47 -12.47 -8.54
N PHE A 252 -7.91 -11.41 -7.85
CA PHE A 252 -9.32 -10.99 -7.83
C PHE A 252 -9.53 -9.74 -8.68
N GLU A 253 -10.40 -9.87 -9.69
CA GLU A 253 -10.69 -8.77 -10.60
C GLU A 253 -11.88 -7.96 -10.11
N TYR A 254 -11.61 -6.76 -9.64
CA TYR A 254 -12.64 -5.75 -9.42
C TYR A 254 -12.86 -4.96 -10.71
N ASN A 255 -14.11 -4.89 -11.16
CA ASN A 255 -14.49 -4.13 -12.36
C ASN A 255 -15.13 -2.79 -12.03
N GLN A 256 -15.61 -2.61 -10.80
CA GLN A 256 -16.31 -1.41 -10.34
C GLN A 256 -16.04 -1.16 -8.85
N GLU A 257 -15.99 0.11 -8.47
CA GLU A 257 -15.82 0.56 -7.07
C GLU A 257 -16.97 0.06 -6.16
N SER A 258 -18.13 -0.16 -6.73
CA SER A 258 -19.29 -0.69 -6.00
C SER A 258 -19.09 -2.12 -5.49
N GLN A 259 -18.14 -2.89 -6.03
CA GLN A 259 -17.88 -4.27 -5.58
C GLN A 259 -17.22 -4.29 -4.21
N PRO A 260 -16.02 -3.69 -3.99
CA PRO A 260 -15.42 -3.65 -2.66
C PRO A 260 -16.30 -2.87 -1.66
N LEU A 261 -17.03 -1.82 -2.09
CA LEU A 261 -17.96 -1.10 -1.25
C LEU A 261 -19.06 -2.03 -0.70
N ARG A 262 -19.74 -2.78 -1.58
CA ARG A 262 -20.78 -3.74 -1.15
C ARG A 262 -20.24 -4.85 -0.26
N MET A 263 -19.00 -5.33 -0.51
CA MET A 263 -18.36 -6.34 0.34
C MET A 263 -18.11 -5.81 1.75
N ALA A 264 -17.62 -4.57 1.86
CA ALA A 264 -17.41 -3.91 3.15
C ALA A 264 -18.74 -3.75 3.91
N GLU A 265 -19.77 -3.22 3.24
CA GLU A 265 -21.08 -2.98 3.86
C GLU A 265 -21.81 -4.28 4.27
N ALA A 266 -21.67 -5.35 3.47
CA ALA A 266 -22.20 -6.66 3.79
C ALA A 266 -21.51 -7.31 5.01
N ALA A 267 -20.25 -6.98 5.26
CA ALA A 267 -19.50 -7.44 6.43
C ALA A 267 -19.78 -6.60 7.70
N GLY A 268 -20.45 -5.45 7.58
CA GLY A 268 -20.90 -4.62 8.71
C GLY A 268 -20.43 -3.16 8.69
N PRO A 269 -19.21 -2.81 8.30
CA PRO A 269 -18.79 -1.42 8.23
C PRO A 269 -19.57 -0.63 7.17
N ARG A 270 -19.69 0.68 7.37
CA ARG A 270 -20.19 1.61 6.35
C ARG A 270 -19.05 2.39 5.73
N VAL A 271 -19.16 2.69 4.45
CA VAL A 271 -18.22 3.58 3.76
C VAL A 271 -18.62 5.04 4.13
N SER A 272 -17.70 5.78 4.73
CA SER A 272 -17.90 7.20 5.08
C SER A 272 -17.25 8.16 4.08
N ARG A 273 -16.22 7.70 3.37
CA ARG A 273 -15.51 8.43 2.33
C ARG A 273 -14.99 7.46 1.28
N LEU A 274 -14.97 7.88 0.02
CA LEU A 274 -14.40 7.13 -1.09
C LEU A 274 -13.70 8.10 -2.04
N VAL A 275 -12.53 7.72 -2.53
CA VAL A 275 -11.85 8.30 -3.69
C VAL A 275 -11.54 7.19 -4.67
N SER A 276 -11.63 7.49 -5.96
CA SER A 276 -11.25 6.56 -7.02
C SER A 276 -10.65 7.38 -8.16
N ASP A 277 -9.40 7.15 -8.43
CA ASP A 277 -8.64 7.91 -9.41
C ASP A 277 -8.14 7.00 -10.52
N ALA A 278 -8.38 7.42 -11.75
CA ALA A 278 -7.99 6.67 -12.94
C ALA A 278 -6.53 6.95 -13.30
N SER A 279 -5.86 5.90 -13.75
CA SER A 279 -4.57 6.02 -14.41
C SER A 279 -4.74 6.57 -15.83
N THR A 280 -3.71 7.21 -16.36
CA THR A 280 -3.67 7.59 -17.77
C THR A 280 -3.59 6.34 -18.65
N VAL A 281 -4.48 6.22 -19.61
CA VAL A 281 -4.51 5.11 -20.57
C VAL A 281 -4.36 5.62 -22.01
N LEU A 282 -3.97 4.71 -22.90
CA LEU A 282 -3.93 5.00 -24.33
C LEU A 282 -5.34 5.19 -24.90
N ALA A 283 -5.46 6.01 -25.93
CA ALA A 283 -6.72 6.16 -26.64
C ALA A 283 -7.20 4.81 -27.20
N GLY A 284 -8.45 4.45 -26.93
CA GLY A 284 -9.04 3.18 -27.38
C GLY A 284 -8.85 2.01 -26.40
N SER A 285 -8.24 2.22 -25.22
CA SER A 285 -8.20 1.19 -24.17
C SER A 285 -9.60 0.75 -23.76
N ARG A 286 -9.79 -0.55 -23.60
CA ARG A 286 -11.07 -1.19 -23.19
C ARG A 286 -11.29 -1.07 -21.69
N PHE A 287 -10.21 -1.04 -20.92
CA PHE A 287 -10.21 -1.00 -19.47
C PHE A 287 -9.58 0.28 -18.97
N LEU A 288 -10.10 0.79 -17.88
CA LEU A 288 -9.61 2.00 -17.24
C LEU A 288 -9.01 1.63 -15.85
N PRO A 289 -7.70 1.37 -15.76
CA PRO A 289 -7.07 1.07 -14.47
C PRO A 289 -7.31 2.19 -13.48
N ARG A 290 -7.85 1.83 -12.32
CA ARG A 290 -8.14 2.74 -11.22
C ARG A 290 -7.56 2.19 -9.93
N ALA A 291 -7.32 3.08 -9.00
CA ALA A 291 -7.12 2.72 -7.61
C ALA A 291 -8.22 3.37 -6.78
N THR A 292 -8.78 2.62 -5.85
CA THR A 292 -9.85 3.11 -4.97
C THR A 292 -9.40 3.05 -3.52
N ALA A 293 -9.65 4.13 -2.76
CA ALA A 293 -9.46 4.15 -1.32
C ALA A 293 -10.74 4.57 -0.60
N MET A 294 -10.94 3.99 0.59
CA MET A 294 -12.13 4.20 1.40
C MET A 294 -11.77 4.40 2.87
N ILE A 295 -12.51 5.28 3.54
CA ILE A 295 -12.59 5.28 5.00
C ILE A 295 -13.86 4.54 5.40
N LEU A 296 -13.67 3.44 6.14
CA LEU A 296 -14.77 2.65 6.67
C LEU A 296 -14.93 2.93 8.17
N ARG A 297 -16.16 2.86 8.64
CA ARG A 297 -16.52 3.01 10.06
C ARG A 297 -17.43 1.86 10.48
N ARG A 298 -17.33 1.43 11.72
CA ARG A 298 -18.31 0.50 12.26
C ARG A 298 -19.72 1.17 12.27
N ARG A 299 -20.75 0.39 11.99
CA ARG A 299 -22.14 0.87 12.10
C ARG A 299 -22.55 1.04 13.56
#